data_373f2190e2a8c54496ed2ec8739ada21
#
_entry.id   373f2190e2a8c54496ed2ec8739ada21
#
_cell.length_a   1.000
_cell.length_b   1.000
_cell.length_c   1.000
_cell.angle_alpha   90.00
_cell.angle_beta   90.00
_cell.angle_gamma   90.00
#
_symmetry.space_group_name_H-M   'P 1'
#
loop_
_entity.id
_entity.type
_entity.pdbx_description
1 polymer ?
#
loop_
_entity_poly.entity_id
_entity_poly.type
_entity_poly.pdbx_seq_one_letter_code
_entity_poly.pdbx_strand_id
1 'polypeptide(L)'
;MYKRQPICSDGGIVQDYHITLALAMGADFVMLGRYFARFDESPTNKLRVGGNYVKEYWGEGSNRARNWQRYDLGGSTKLSFEEGVDSYVPYAGPLADGVQTTLYKVKSTMCNCGALSIPELQQKAKLTVVSSTSIVEGGSHDVVLKNATPSIMNG
;
A
#
# COMPACT_ATOMS: atom_id res chain seq x y z
N MET A 1 24.35 -16.33 -20.14
CA MET A 1 23.03 -16.38 -19.51
C MET A 1 22.87 -15.10 -18.70
N TYR A 2 22.11 -14.13 -19.17
CA TYR A 2 21.84 -12.90 -18.42
C TYR A 2 20.89 -13.24 -17.27
N LYS A 3 21.34 -13.11 -16.03
CA LYS A 3 20.44 -13.21 -14.88
C LYS A 3 19.54 -11.97 -14.89
N ARG A 4 18.23 -12.16 -14.85
CA ARG A 4 17.24 -11.09 -14.69
C ARG A 4 17.56 -10.33 -13.38
N GLN A 5 17.65 -9.02 -13.45
CA GLN A 5 17.78 -8.20 -12.24
C GLN A 5 16.46 -8.23 -11.46
N PRO A 6 16.51 -8.20 -10.11
CA PRO A 6 15.30 -8.04 -9.29
C PRO A 6 14.58 -6.74 -9.62
N ILE A 7 13.24 -6.81 -9.68
CA ILE A 7 12.38 -5.67 -9.97
C ILE A 7 11.61 -5.30 -8.71
N CYS A 8 11.69 -4.04 -8.30
CA CYS A 8 10.88 -3.46 -7.26
C CYS A 8 9.65 -2.76 -7.87
N SER A 9 8.46 -3.11 -7.40
CA SER A 9 7.27 -2.30 -7.66
C SER A 9 7.19 -1.20 -6.62
N ASP A 10 7.47 0.05 -7.04
CA ASP A 10 7.52 1.22 -6.16
C ASP A 10 6.26 2.08 -6.30
N GLY A 11 5.60 2.29 -5.17
CA GLY A 11 4.45 3.19 -5.06
C GLY A 11 3.10 2.59 -5.49
N GLY A 12 2.04 3.36 -5.25
CA GLY A 12 0.68 3.02 -5.66
C GLY A 12 0.00 1.87 -4.89
N ILE A 13 0.69 1.19 -3.99
CA ILE A 13 0.14 0.06 -3.22
C ILE A 13 -0.65 0.60 -2.01
N VAL A 14 -1.97 0.44 -2.06
CA VAL A 14 -2.92 0.91 -1.05
C VAL A 14 -3.61 -0.25 -0.34
N GLN A 15 -3.86 -1.35 -1.04
CA GLN A 15 -4.54 -2.55 -0.56
C GLN A 15 -3.63 -3.78 -0.62
N ASP A 16 -3.90 -4.78 0.22
CA ASP A 16 -3.08 -6.00 0.26
C ASP A 16 -3.06 -6.74 -1.09
N TYR A 17 -4.17 -6.75 -1.82
CA TYR A 17 -4.23 -7.41 -3.14
C TYR A 17 -3.37 -6.73 -4.21
N HIS A 18 -3.05 -5.44 -4.08
CA HIS A 18 -2.10 -4.77 -4.97
C HIS A 18 -0.70 -5.40 -4.86
N ILE A 19 -0.33 -5.90 -3.68
CA ILE A 19 0.95 -6.62 -3.48
C ILE A 19 0.95 -7.90 -4.33
N THR A 20 -0.10 -8.71 -4.22
CA THR A 20 -0.20 -9.95 -4.98
C THR A 20 -0.23 -9.69 -6.49
N LEU A 21 -0.94 -8.64 -6.90
CA LEU A 21 -1.00 -8.23 -8.30
C LEU A 21 0.38 -7.81 -8.83
N ALA A 22 1.12 -6.98 -8.09
CA ALA A 22 2.48 -6.56 -8.45
C ALA A 22 3.42 -7.76 -8.59
N LEU A 23 3.37 -8.70 -7.62
CA LEU A 23 4.17 -9.93 -7.66
C LEU A 23 3.78 -10.81 -8.87
N ALA A 24 2.49 -10.99 -9.16
CA ALA A 24 2.02 -11.75 -10.30
C ALA A 24 2.45 -11.12 -11.64
N MET A 25 2.56 -9.80 -11.71
CA MET A 25 3.04 -9.07 -12.88
C MET A 25 4.56 -9.09 -13.05
N GLY A 26 5.30 -9.70 -12.13
CA GLY A 26 6.74 -9.92 -12.26
C GLY A 26 7.63 -9.14 -11.32
N ALA A 27 7.09 -8.40 -10.36
CA ALA A 27 7.88 -7.81 -9.29
C ALA A 27 8.44 -8.89 -8.37
N ASP A 28 9.68 -8.72 -7.93
CA ASP A 28 10.31 -9.62 -6.95
C ASP A 28 10.05 -9.15 -5.52
N PHE A 29 9.83 -7.85 -5.33
CA PHE A 29 9.49 -7.20 -4.06
C PHE A 29 8.77 -5.87 -4.31
N VAL A 30 8.27 -5.26 -3.24
CA VAL A 30 7.47 -4.03 -3.30
C VAL A 30 7.98 -2.98 -2.32
N MET A 31 7.84 -1.71 -2.65
CA MET A 31 8.11 -0.58 -1.77
C MET A 31 6.79 0.01 -1.26
N LEU A 32 6.65 0.18 0.06
CA LEU A 32 5.39 0.43 0.74
C LEU A 32 5.48 1.62 1.72
N GLY A 33 5.68 2.84 1.24
CA GLY A 33 5.79 4.02 2.10
C GLY A 33 4.54 4.27 2.94
N ARG A 34 3.40 4.50 2.28
CA ARG A 34 2.12 4.76 2.93
C ARG A 34 1.65 3.62 3.84
N TYR A 35 1.90 2.38 3.46
CA TYR A 35 1.53 1.21 4.25
C TYR A 35 2.21 1.21 5.62
N PHE A 36 3.53 1.44 5.65
CA PHE A 36 4.30 1.44 6.89
C PHE A 36 4.07 2.68 7.75
N ALA A 37 3.68 3.80 7.16
CA ALA A 37 3.37 5.03 7.89
C ALA A 37 2.21 4.88 8.89
N ARG A 38 1.36 3.86 8.75
CA ARG A 38 0.16 3.63 9.57
C ARG A 38 0.43 3.05 10.95
N PHE A 39 1.60 2.48 11.18
CA PHE A 39 1.89 1.66 12.36
C PHE A 39 2.52 2.47 13.51
N ASP A 40 2.47 1.90 14.71
CA ASP A 40 3.02 2.52 15.92
C ASP A 40 4.49 2.86 15.77
N GLU A 41 5.26 1.99 15.11
CA GLU A 41 6.72 2.13 14.92
C GLU A 41 7.10 3.22 13.91
N SER A 42 6.16 3.74 13.15
CA SER A 42 6.41 4.93 12.31
C SER A 42 6.65 6.16 13.20
N PRO A 43 7.60 7.04 12.87
CA PRO A 43 8.03 8.13 13.76
C PRO A 43 6.99 9.25 13.95
N THR A 44 5.92 9.31 13.18
CA THR A 44 4.90 10.36 13.31
C THR A 44 3.96 10.10 14.48
N ASN A 45 3.37 11.17 15.00
CA ASN A 45 2.45 11.08 16.11
C ASN A 45 1.10 10.46 15.71
N LYS A 46 0.50 9.72 16.64
CA LYS A 46 -0.88 9.26 16.53
C LYS A 46 -1.81 10.41 16.96
N LEU A 47 -2.69 10.80 16.06
CA LEU A 47 -3.63 11.90 16.24
C LEU A 47 -5.07 11.38 16.22
N ARG A 48 -6.01 12.19 16.73
CA ARG A 48 -7.44 11.91 16.63
C ARG A 48 -8.10 12.97 15.77
N VAL A 49 -8.60 12.56 14.61
CA VAL A 49 -9.26 13.45 13.63
C VAL A 49 -10.64 12.87 13.29
N GLY A 50 -11.69 13.64 13.45
CA GLY A 50 -13.06 13.19 13.13
C GLY A 50 -13.50 11.94 13.90
N GLY A 51 -12.99 11.72 15.13
CA GLY A 51 -13.29 10.53 15.93
C GLY A 51 -12.41 9.31 15.65
N ASN A 52 -11.62 9.31 14.59
CA ASN A 52 -10.74 8.22 14.17
C ASN A 52 -9.28 8.51 14.56
N TYR A 53 -8.52 7.44 14.81
CA TYR A 53 -7.08 7.55 14.97
C TYR A 53 -6.39 7.54 13.61
N VAL A 54 -5.46 8.48 13.44
CA VAL A 54 -4.67 8.65 12.21
C VAL A 54 -3.21 8.93 12.56
N LYS A 55 -2.33 8.77 11.56
CA LYS A 55 -0.93 9.22 11.64
C LYS A 55 -0.67 10.18 10.49
N GLU A 56 0.21 11.15 10.71
CA GLU A 56 0.65 12.04 9.64
C GLU A 56 1.49 11.26 8.62
N TYR A 57 1.31 11.60 7.36
CA TYR A 57 2.06 11.02 6.26
C TYR A 57 2.35 12.08 5.19
N TRP A 58 3.60 12.16 4.79
CA TRP A 58 4.03 13.00 3.67
C TRP A 58 5.01 12.24 2.79
N GLY A 59 4.81 12.31 1.48
CA GLY A 59 5.67 11.68 0.50
C GLY A 59 7.01 12.43 0.35
N GLU A 60 8.04 11.76 -0.12
CA GLU A 60 9.36 12.36 -0.35
C GLU A 60 9.33 13.55 -1.33
N GLY A 61 8.43 13.53 -2.32
CA GLY A 61 8.22 14.62 -3.25
C GLY A 61 7.39 15.79 -2.70
N SER A 62 7.01 15.79 -1.42
CA SER A 62 6.25 16.87 -0.80
C SER A 62 7.17 18.02 -0.36
N ASN A 63 6.60 19.23 -0.30
CA ASN A 63 7.29 20.40 0.25
C ASN A 63 7.72 20.18 1.72
N ARG A 64 6.96 19.43 2.49
CA ARG A 64 7.27 19.11 3.88
C ARG A 64 8.53 18.23 4.00
N ALA A 65 8.65 17.17 3.19
CA ALA A 65 9.82 16.31 3.19
C ALA A 65 11.11 17.07 2.82
N ARG A 66 10.99 17.98 1.87
CA ARG A 66 12.10 18.79 1.40
C ARG A 66 12.60 19.80 2.43
N ASN A 67 11.71 20.43 3.16
CA ASN A 67 12.04 21.41 4.19
C ASN A 67 12.62 20.76 5.46
N TRP A 68 12.62 19.45 5.56
CA TRP A 68 13.15 18.66 6.70
C TRP A 68 14.66 18.35 6.57
N GLN A 69 15.38 19.08 5.70
CA GLN A 69 16.84 19.01 5.55
C GLN A 69 17.44 17.62 5.28
N ARG A 70 16.67 16.71 4.76
CA ARG A 70 17.16 15.37 4.45
C ARG A 70 18.17 15.34 3.30
N TYR A 71 18.08 16.34 2.44
CA TYR A 71 19.04 16.60 1.37
C TYR A 71 19.43 18.07 1.42
N ASP A 72 20.59 18.37 2.01
CA ASP A 72 21.17 19.71 2.00
C ASP A 72 21.73 20.01 0.60
N LEU A 73 20.85 20.39 -0.30
CA LEU A 73 21.20 20.78 -1.67
C LEU A 73 21.50 22.27 -1.80
N GLY A 74 21.93 22.91 -0.70
CA GLY A 74 22.47 24.27 -0.70
C GLY A 74 21.67 25.26 -1.53
N GLY A 75 20.49 25.65 -1.04
CA GLY A 75 19.71 26.72 -1.65
C GLY A 75 18.21 26.43 -1.70
N SER A 76 17.39 27.44 -1.47
CA SER A 76 15.92 27.40 -1.55
C SER A 76 15.43 27.24 -3.01
N THR A 77 15.74 26.14 -3.65
CA THR A 77 15.17 25.82 -4.97
C THR A 77 13.74 25.37 -4.79
N LYS A 78 12.82 26.23 -5.20
CA LYS A 78 11.39 25.90 -5.30
C LYS A 78 11.24 24.70 -6.24
N LEU A 79 10.52 23.64 -5.82
CA LEU A 79 10.15 22.56 -6.74
C LEU A 79 9.38 23.15 -7.92
N SER A 80 9.68 22.72 -9.11
CA SER A 80 8.89 23.09 -10.30
C SER A 80 7.47 22.49 -10.21
N PHE A 81 7.31 21.40 -9.48
CA PHE A 81 6.01 20.78 -9.15
C PHE A 81 6.16 19.91 -7.91
N GLU A 82 5.06 19.70 -7.21
CA GLU A 82 4.97 18.88 -6.01
C GLU A 82 4.34 17.53 -6.37
N GLU A 83 5.09 16.44 -6.18
CA GLU A 83 4.60 15.07 -6.43
C GLU A 83 4.08 14.38 -5.17
N GLY A 84 4.44 14.88 -4.00
CA GLY A 84 4.06 14.30 -2.71
C GLY A 84 2.93 15.07 -2.03
N VAL A 85 2.06 14.34 -1.33
CA VAL A 85 0.99 14.93 -0.52
C VAL A 85 1.36 14.95 0.95
N ASP A 86 0.98 16.02 1.66
CA ASP A 86 0.92 16.07 3.14
C ASP A 86 -0.50 15.67 3.57
N SER A 87 -0.63 14.55 4.24
CA SER A 87 -1.92 13.91 4.48
C SER A 87 -1.95 13.10 5.75
N TYR A 88 -3.08 12.50 6.05
CA TYR A 88 -3.24 11.52 7.10
C TYR A 88 -3.45 10.13 6.53
N VAL A 89 -2.92 9.13 7.23
CA VAL A 89 -3.21 7.71 7.00
C VAL A 89 -3.94 7.12 8.19
N PRO A 90 -4.90 6.20 7.99
CA PRO A 90 -5.56 5.51 9.08
C PRO A 90 -4.54 4.77 9.96
N TYR A 91 -4.62 4.96 11.27
CA TYR A 91 -3.81 4.22 12.22
C TYR A 91 -4.17 2.74 12.20
N ALA A 92 -3.17 1.86 12.24
CA ALA A 92 -3.34 0.42 12.08
C ALA A 92 -2.75 -0.45 13.20
N GLY A 93 -2.31 0.17 14.32
CA GLY A 93 -1.76 -0.57 15.46
C GLY A 93 -0.29 -0.98 15.29
N PRO A 94 0.14 -2.06 15.97
CA PRO A 94 1.51 -2.55 15.88
C PRO A 94 1.87 -3.08 14.49
N LEU A 95 3.09 -2.82 14.05
CA LEU A 95 3.61 -3.25 12.74
C LEU A 95 3.58 -4.78 12.58
N ALA A 96 3.97 -5.51 13.62
CA ALA A 96 4.01 -6.97 13.56
C ALA A 96 2.67 -7.59 13.19
N ASP A 97 1.58 -7.11 13.81
CA ASP A 97 0.22 -7.59 13.57
C ASP A 97 -0.25 -7.24 12.15
N GLY A 98 0.03 -6.01 11.72
CA GLY A 98 -0.32 -5.54 10.38
C GLY A 98 0.39 -6.32 9.29
N VAL A 99 1.69 -6.51 9.41
CA VAL A 99 2.50 -7.28 8.45
C VAL A 99 2.05 -8.74 8.42
N GLN A 100 1.83 -9.37 9.59
CA GLN A 100 1.37 -10.76 9.65
C GLN A 100 0.01 -10.94 8.95
N THR A 101 -0.91 -10.02 9.17
CA THR A 101 -2.24 -10.03 8.51
C THR A 101 -2.09 -9.90 6.99
N THR A 102 -1.27 -8.97 6.53
CA THR A 102 -1.01 -8.79 5.09
C THR A 102 -0.37 -10.02 4.47
N LEU A 103 0.62 -10.62 5.13
CA LEU A 103 1.25 -11.85 4.66
C LEU A 103 0.26 -13.01 4.55
N TYR A 104 -0.68 -13.15 5.49
CA TYR A 104 -1.73 -14.17 5.39
C TYR A 104 -2.62 -13.96 4.17
N LYS A 105 -3.02 -12.72 3.89
CA LYS A 105 -3.84 -12.41 2.71
C LYS A 105 -3.10 -12.67 1.40
N VAL A 106 -1.83 -12.26 1.31
CA VAL A 106 -0.99 -12.54 0.14
C VAL A 106 -0.82 -14.04 -0.07
N LYS A 107 -0.48 -14.79 0.98
CA LYS A 107 -0.37 -16.26 0.92
C LYS A 107 -1.67 -16.93 0.53
N SER A 108 -2.80 -16.47 1.06
CA SER A 108 -4.13 -17.00 0.70
C SER A 108 -4.39 -16.83 -0.80
N THR A 109 -4.11 -15.66 -1.35
CA THR A 109 -4.26 -15.42 -2.80
C THR A 109 -3.31 -16.28 -3.62
N MET A 110 -2.06 -16.46 -3.17
CA MET A 110 -1.11 -17.37 -3.83
C MET A 110 -1.62 -18.81 -3.84
N CYS A 111 -2.17 -19.28 -2.70
CA CYS A 111 -2.79 -20.61 -2.63
C CYS A 111 -3.95 -20.76 -3.61
N ASN A 112 -4.82 -19.76 -3.74
CA ASN A 112 -5.91 -19.77 -4.71
C ASN A 112 -5.40 -19.84 -6.16
N CYS A 113 -4.21 -19.32 -6.45
CA CYS A 113 -3.52 -19.46 -7.73
C CYS A 113 -2.75 -20.78 -7.87
N GLY A 114 -2.76 -21.66 -6.84
CA GLY A 114 -1.97 -22.89 -6.82
C GLY A 114 -0.47 -22.66 -6.77
N ALA A 115 -0.01 -21.53 -6.20
CA ALA A 115 1.39 -21.16 -6.14
C ALA A 115 1.93 -21.22 -4.71
N LEU A 116 3.05 -21.90 -4.52
CA LEU A 116 3.77 -22.03 -3.23
C LEU A 116 4.96 -21.06 -3.13
N SER A 117 5.31 -20.41 -4.22
CA SER A 117 6.42 -19.44 -4.29
C SER A 117 6.08 -18.29 -5.24
N ILE A 118 6.81 -17.16 -5.11
CA ILE A 118 6.63 -16.02 -6.02
C ILE A 118 6.92 -16.40 -7.48
N PRO A 119 7.98 -17.13 -7.83
CA PRO A 119 8.20 -17.61 -9.19
C PRO A 119 7.05 -18.46 -9.73
N GLU A 120 6.46 -19.33 -8.90
CA GLU A 120 5.29 -20.10 -9.31
C GLU A 120 4.06 -19.22 -9.53
N LEU A 121 3.85 -18.20 -8.68
CA LEU A 121 2.78 -17.23 -8.88
C LEU A 121 2.93 -16.53 -10.24
N GLN A 122 4.13 -16.07 -10.56
CA GLN A 122 4.44 -15.41 -11.83
C GLN A 122 4.19 -16.30 -13.06
N GLN A 123 4.35 -17.61 -12.92
CA GLN A 123 4.11 -18.58 -13.99
C GLN A 123 2.64 -18.98 -14.12
N LYS A 124 1.94 -19.13 -13.00
CA LYS A 124 0.58 -19.70 -12.94
C LYS A 124 -0.52 -18.64 -12.96
N ALA A 125 -0.28 -17.44 -12.43
CA ALA A 125 -1.28 -16.39 -12.36
C ALA A 125 -1.68 -15.91 -13.75
N LYS A 126 -2.99 -15.78 -13.97
CA LYS A 126 -3.56 -15.20 -15.18
C LYS A 126 -4.34 -13.95 -14.79
N LEU A 127 -3.93 -12.82 -15.34
CA LEU A 127 -4.64 -11.57 -15.14
C LEU A 127 -5.80 -11.49 -16.15
N THR A 128 -6.98 -11.16 -15.64
CA THR A 128 -8.19 -11.02 -16.45
C THR A 128 -8.80 -9.65 -16.19
N VAL A 129 -9.17 -8.95 -17.25
CA VAL A 129 -9.93 -7.71 -17.14
C VAL A 129 -11.38 -8.08 -16.80
N VAL A 130 -11.90 -7.49 -15.75
CA VAL A 130 -13.28 -7.70 -15.31
C VAL A 130 -14.12 -6.43 -15.45
N SER A 131 -15.43 -6.57 -15.62
CA SER A 131 -16.36 -5.45 -15.65
C SER A 131 -16.61 -4.87 -14.24
N SER A 132 -17.13 -3.65 -14.18
CA SER A 132 -17.59 -3.07 -12.91
C SER A 132 -18.68 -3.92 -12.22
N THR A 133 -19.54 -4.56 -12.98
CA THR A 133 -20.56 -5.49 -12.46
C THR A 133 -19.91 -6.68 -11.75
N SER A 134 -18.89 -7.29 -12.34
CA SER A 134 -18.16 -8.40 -11.72
C SER A 134 -17.46 -7.98 -10.41
N ILE A 135 -17.00 -6.73 -10.32
CA ILE A 135 -16.41 -6.19 -9.08
C ILE A 135 -17.48 -6.07 -7.99
N VAL A 136 -18.67 -5.60 -8.32
CA VAL A 136 -19.79 -5.49 -7.38
C VAL A 136 -20.25 -6.88 -6.93
N GLU A 137 -20.40 -7.83 -7.83
CA GLU A 137 -20.81 -9.21 -7.52
C GLU A 137 -19.77 -9.97 -6.69
N GLY A 138 -18.48 -9.64 -6.83
CA GLY A 138 -17.41 -10.22 -6.00
C GLY A 138 -17.34 -9.65 -4.58
N GLY A 139 -18.12 -8.62 -4.29
CA GLY A 139 -18.19 -7.97 -2.97
C GLY A 139 -19.23 -8.58 -2.03
N SER A 140 -19.38 -7.97 -0.87
CA SER A 140 -20.47 -8.30 0.07
C SER A 140 -21.74 -7.62 -0.41
N HIS A 141 -22.72 -8.38 -0.88
CA HIS A 141 -24.04 -7.86 -1.26
C HIS A 141 -25.11 -8.41 -0.32
N ASP A 142 -26.16 -7.61 -0.15
CA ASP A 142 -27.31 -7.93 0.68
C ASP A 142 -27.00 -8.20 2.17
N VAL A 143 -25.87 -7.67 2.66
CA VAL A 143 -25.48 -7.77 4.07
C VAL A 143 -24.97 -6.44 4.61
N VAL A 144 -25.27 -6.15 5.88
CA VAL A 144 -24.69 -5.03 6.62
C VAL A 144 -23.50 -5.56 7.42
N LEU A 145 -22.30 -5.07 7.14
CA LEU A 145 -21.10 -5.46 7.86
C LEU A 145 -21.14 -4.95 9.31
N LYS A 146 -21.02 -5.83 10.30
CA LYS A 146 -21.01 -5.46 11.73
C LYS A 146 -19.86 -4.52 12.11
N ASN A 147 -18.75 -4.57 11.38
CA ASN A 147 -17.51 -3.82 11.64
C ASN A 147 -17.12 -2.97 10.43
N ALA A 148 -18.08 -2.35 9.75
CA ALA A 148 -17.77 -1.35 8.75
C ALA A 148 -17.10 -0.16 9.44
N THR A 149 -15.77 -0.13 9.47
CA THR A 149 -15.05 1.10 9.75
C THR A 149 -15.48 2.09 8.67
N PRO A 150 -16.02 3.27 9.01
CA PRO A 150 -16.44 4.23 8.01
C PRO A 150 -15.28 4.49 7.07
N SER A 151 -15.46 4.19 5.79
CA SER A 151 -14.49 4.53 4.75
C SER A 151 -14.40 6.06 4.73
N ILE A 152 -13.26 6.61 5.11
CA ILE A 152 -12.98 8.05 5.03
C ILE A 152 -12.75 8.47 3.56
N MET A 153 -12.96 7.56 2.62
CA MET A 153 -12.75 7.79 1.19
C MET A 153 -14.05 7.64 0.41
N ASN A 154 -14.95 8.61 0.58
CA ASN A 154 -15.93 8.99 -0.43
C ASN A 154 -15.98 10.52 -0.45
N GLY A 155 -15.13 11.09 -1.29
CA GLY A 155 -15.09 12.46 -1.70
C GLY A 155 -14.35 12.53 -3.02
#